data_964f7f2d1afc141ee7ac7b6f630ce1a4
#
_entry.id   964f7f2d1afc141ee7ac7b6f630ce1a4
#
_cell.length_a   1.000
_cell.length_b   1.000
_cell.length_c   1.000
_cell.angle_alpha   90.00
_cell.angle_beta   90.00
_cell.angle_gamma   90.00
#
_symmetry.space_group_name_H-M   'P 1'
#
loop_
_entity.id
_entity.type
_entity.pdbx_description
1 polymer ?
#
loop_
_entity_poly.entity_id
_entity_poly.type
_entity_poly.pdbx_seq_one_letter_code
_entity_poly.pdbx_strand_id
1 'polypeptide(L)'
;MFYATIWSLLPPVVAIALALITKEVYSSLFLGIVVGAALVAGFAPVKTLDVIINDGFIAGVADAWNVGIFLFLILLGILVALMNRAGGSAAFGRWAEKHVHTRAGAMLATVLLGVLIFVDDYFNCLTVGSVMRPVADGHRISRAKLAYLIDATAAPVCMIAPISSWAAAVSGIVDESVMSGTELFVRAIPWNYYSLFTLVFVVGLSLMQFDYGPMKLHEMNARLNGDLFTSGERRSDEADIVTSPKGRVIDLVLPVLVLIDCCVTGMLYVGGFFSGTSFAAAFAGTDASVGLPWGTLIALVFTVIYYICRGLLSFKEAMECTTKGFIAMVPALLILTFAVTLKNMTGMLGAAEYVFGVMQGASRSLYNLLPAIIFLVGCGLAFSTGTSWGTFGILIPIVTDVFPADSQLLIIGVSACLAGAVMGDHCSPISDTTIMASAGAQCDHLNHVSTQIPYVLTVAAISFVSYVIAGFVQNVYICLAIGVALTVATLFVLRAATSRRETVKA
;
A
#
# COMPACT_ATOMS: atom_id res chain seq x y z
N MET A 1 18.73 27.39 7.52
CA MET A 1 17.88 28.41 6.89
C MET A 1 16.53 27.85 6.46
N PHE A 2 16.48 26.60 5.95
CA PHE A 2 15.26 25.97 5.43
C PHE A 2 14.63 24.94 6.37
N TYR A 3 15.26 24.61 7.50
CA TYR A 3 14.80 23.65 8.48
C TYR A 3 13.46 24.09 9.12
N ALA A 4 12.52 23.17 9.24
CA ALA A 4 11.18 23.35 9.78
C ALA A 4 10.41 24.55 9.19
N THR A 5 10.51 24.72 7.87
CA THR A 5 9.81 25.75 7.11
C THR A 5 9.01 25.10 5.97
N ILE A 6 8.16 25.85 5.27
CA ILE A 6 7.42 25.39 4.10
C ILE A 6 8.34 24.78 3.02
N TRP A 7 9.60 25.19 2.96
CA TRP A 7 10.59 24.66 2.03
C TRP A 7 10.95 23.20 2.31
N SER A 8 10.69 22.69 3.51
CA SER A 8 10.90 21.28 3.84
C SER A 8 9.98 20.33 3.04
N LEU A 9 8.85 20.83 2.54
CA LEU A 9 7.93 20.09 1.68
C LEU A 9 8.24 20.21 0.19
N LEU A 10 9.20 21.05 -0.21
CA LEU A 10 9.52 21.30 -1.62
C LEU A 10 10.09 20.04 -2.32
N PRO A 11 11.01 19.25 -1.73
CA PRO A 11 11.58 18.08 -2.40
C PRO A 11 10.52 17.07 -2.86
N PRO A 12 9.62 16.57 -2.01
CA PRO A 12 8.57 15.63 -2.43
C PRO A 12 7.58 16.29 -3.41
N VAL A 13 7.22 17.56 -3.24
CA VAL A 13 6.34 18.27 -4.18
C VAL A 13 6.95 18.33 -5.58
N VAL A 14 8.25 18.61 -5.70
CA VAL A 14 8.97 18.62 -6.98
C VAL A 14 8.98 17.21 -7.60
N ALA A 15 9.34 16.19 -6.82
CA ALA A 15 9.37 14.81 -7.30
C ALA A 15 8.00 14.36 -7.83
N ILE A 16 6.93 14.59 -7.06
CA ILE A 16 5.57 14.20 -7.41
C ILE A 16 5.06 14.99 -8.63
N ALA A 17 5.23 16.31 -8.63
CA ALA A 17 4.78 17.14 -9.76
C ALA A 17 5.47 16.72 -11.06
N LEU A 18 6.78 16.50 -11.03
CA LEU A 18 7.52 16.04 -12.19
C LEU A 18 7.08 14.64 -12.64
N ALA A 19 6.90 13.69 -11.71
CA ALA A 19 6.45 12.34 -12.05
C ALA A 19 5.08 12.34 -12.75
N LEU A 20 4.14 13.16 -12.27
CA LEU A 20 2.81 13.28 -12.89
C LEU A 20 2.83 13.98 -14.26
N ILE A 21 3.73 14.96 -14.45
CA ILE A 21 3.87 15.72 -15.72
C ILE A 21 4.64 14.90 -16.76
N THR A 22 5.80 14.36 -16.38
CA THR A 22 6.71 13.67 -17.30
C THR A 22 6.34 12.21 -17.52
N LYS A 23 5.56 11.63 -16.61
CA LYS A 23 5.25 10.19 -16.52
C LYS A 23 6.52 9.33 -16.40
N GLU A 24 7.55 9.87 -15.76
CA GLU A 24 8.81 9.18 -15.52
C GLU A 24 9.19 9.32 -14.03
N VAL A 25 9.34 8.19 -13.32
CA VAL A 25 9.50 8.14 -11.86
C VAL A 25 10.94 8.39 -11.43
N TYR A 26 11.89 7.71 -12.06
CA TYR A 26 13.28 7.69 -11.59
C TYR A 26 13.94 9.06 -11.62
N SER A 27 13.85 9.75 -12.76
CA SER A 27 14.40 11.10 -12.91
C SER A 27 13.67 12.10 -12.02
N SER A 28 12.36 11.94 -11.86
CA SER A 28 11.55 12.83 -11.03
C SER A 28 11.91 12.71 -9.55
N LEU A 29 12.04 11.50 -9.01
CA LEU A 29 12.50 11.25 -7.66
C LEU A 29 13.93 11.76 -7.46
N PHE A 30 14.82 11.50 -8.42
CA PHE A 30 16.21 11.97 -8.36
C PHE A 30 16.29 13.50 -8.30
N LEU A 31 15.51 14.21 -9.12
CA LEU A 31 15.44 15.68 -9.07
C LEU A 31 14.90 16.18 -7.74
N GLY A 32 13.90 15.53 -7.15
CA GLY A 32 13.44 15.82 -5.80
C GLY A 32 14.54 15.66 -4.75
N ILE A 33 15.33 14.58 -4.84
CA ILE A 33 16.48 14.33 -3.97
C ILE A 33 17.53 15.45 -4.13
N VAL A 34 17.85 15.83 -5.37
CA VAL A 34 18.82 16.91 -5.64
C VAL A 34 18.34 18.23 -5.04
N VAL A 35 17.07 18.58 -5.19
CA VAL A 35 16.48 19.77 -4.58
C VAL A 35 16.57 19.71 -3.06
N GLY A 36 16.22 18.57 -2.46
CA GLY A 36 16.29 18.36 -1.01
C GLY A 36 17.71 18.51 -0.48
N ALA A 37 18.65 17.80 -1.09
CA ALA A 37 20.06 17.87 -0.71
C ALA A 37 20.66 19.28 -0.88
N ALA A 38 20.28 19.98 -1.95
CA ALA A 38 20.73 21.36 -2.16
C ALA A 38 20.22 22.31 -1.05
N LEU A 39 18.97 22.14 -0.62
CA LEU A 39 18.41 22.91 0.50
C LEU A 39 19.10 22.57 1.83
N VAL A 40 19.36 21.28 2.10
CA VAL A 40 20.11 20.83 3.29
C VAL A 40 21.54 21.39 3.29
N ALA A 41 22.21 21.33 2.14
CA ALA A 41 23.59 21.78 1.97
C ALA A 41 23.74 23.33 1.86
N GLY A 42 22.63 24.08 1.82
CA GLY A 42 22.66 25.53 1.59
C GLY A 42 23.22 25.90 0.23
N PHE A 43 22.93 25.09 -0.79
CA PHE A 43 23.38 25.23 -2.19
C PHE A 43 24.90 25.11 -2.41
N ALA A 44 25.66 24.53 -1.46
CA ALA A 44 27.08 24.25 -1.65
C ALA A 44 27.25 22.98 -2.49
N PRO A 45 27.84 23.02 -3.72
CA PRO A 45 27.79 21.90 -4.66
C PRO A 45 28.43 20.61 -4.14
N VAL A 46 29.61 20.69 -3.55
CA VAL A 46 30.33 19.52 -3.02
C VAL A 46 29.54 18.90 -1.85
N LYS A 47 29.04 19.73 -0.93
CA LYS A 47 28.24 19.28 0.20
C LYS A 47 26.90 18.69 -0.27
N THR A 48 26.31 19.22 -1.34
CA THR A 48 25.09 18.65 -1.92
C THR A 48 25.33 17.23 -2.42
N LEU A 49 26.43 16.97 -3.11
CA LEU A 49 26.80 15.62 -3.54
C LEU A 49 27.06 14.68 -2.35
N ASP A 50 27.75 15.18 -1.32
CA ASP A 50 28.02 14.42 -0.10
C ASP A 50 26.71 14.03 0.60
N VAL A 51 25.78 14.96 0.77
CA VAL A 51 24.45 14.71 1.33
C VAL A 51 23.66 13.69 0.49
N ILE A 52 23.68 13.78 -0.84
CA ILE A 52 22.99 12.81 -1.71
C ILE A 52 23.55 11.40 -1.48
N ILE A 53 24.86 11.26 -1.47
CA ILE A 53 25.49 9.93 -1.41
C ILE A 53 25.43 9.36 0.01
N ASN A 54 25.97 10.08 1.00
CA ASN A 54 26.13 9.55 2.35
C ASN A 54 24.81 9.57 3.15
N ASP A 55 24.17 10.74 3.28
CA ASP A 55 22.97 10.92 4.10
C ASP A 55 21.71 10.45 3.36
N GLY A 56 21.76 10.43 2.03
CA GLY A 56 20.68 9.96 1.17
C GLY A 56 20.75 8.46 0.88
N PHE A 57 21.51 8.09 -0.16
CA PHE A 57 21.52 6.72 -0.68
C PHE A 57 22.13 5.73 0.31
N ILE A 58 23.32 5.99 0.85
CA ILE A 58 23.99 5.04 1.75
C ILE A 58 23.17 4.87 3.03
N ALA A 59 22.81 5.96 3.70
CA ALA A 59 22.03 5.89 4.93
C ALA A 59 20.65 5.23 4.70
N GLY A 60 19.99 5.53 3.58
CA GLY A 60 18.70 4.94 3.24
C GLY A 60 18.78 3.44 2.97
N VAL A 61 19.77 3.00 2.18
CA VAL A 61 19.92 1.58 1.85
C VAL A 61 20.50 0.78 3.01
N ALA A 62 21.37 1.37 3.84
CA ALA A 62 21.98 0.67 4.99
C ALA A 62 21.03 0.58 6.21
N ASP A 63 19.89 1.24 6.19
CA ASP A 63 18.89 1.11 7.24
C ASP A 63 18.36 -0.33 7.31
N ALA A 64 18.39 -0.92 8.51
CA ALA A 64 18.07 -2.33 8.71
C ALA A 64 16.64 -2.68 8.29
N TRP A 65 15.68 -1.79 8.52
CA TRP A 65 14.29 -1.97 8.08
C TRP A 65 14.21 -2.05 6.55
N ASN A 66 14.83 -1.11 5.85
CA ASN A 66 14.82 -1.06 4.39
C ASN A 66 15.51 -2.28 3.77
N VAL A 67 16.65 -2.69 4.33
CA VAL A 67 17.36 -3.93 3.90
C VAL A 67 16.44 -5.15 4.06
N GLY A 68 15.73 -5.25 5.18
CA GLY A 68 14.79 -6.35 5.44
C GLY A 68 13.66 -6.40 4.41
N ILE A 69 13.05 -5.27 4.09
CA ILE A 69 12.00 -5.16 3.07
C ILE A 69 12.56 -5.48 1.67
N PHE A 70 13.75 -5.00 1.32
CA PHE A 70 14.38 -5.34 0.04
C PHE A 70 14.63 -6.84 -0.09
N LEU A 71 15.14 -7.47 0.97
CA LEU A 71 15.34 -8.91 1.01
C LEU A 71 14.02 -9.68 0.83
N PHE A 72 12.96 -9.25 1.53
CA PHE A 72 11.62 -9.84 1.38
C PHE A 72 11.12 -9.76 -0.07
N LEU A 73 11.22 -8.59 -0.71
CA LEU A 73 10.85 -8.40 -2.12
C LEU A 73 11.62 -9.34 -3.05
N ILE A 74 12.93 -9.47 -2.87
CA ILE A 74 13.78 -10.34 -3.68
C ILE A 74 13.35 -11.81 -3.51
N LEU A 75 13.22 -12.29 -2.27
CA LEU A 75 12.85 -13.67 -1.98
C LEU A 75 11.47 -14.01 -2.54
N LEU A 76 10.52 -13.08 -2.41
CA LEU A 76 9.17 -13.29 -2.95
C LEU A 76 9.17 -13.26 -4.48
N GLY A 77 9.93 -12.36 -5.12
CA GLY A 77 10.11 -12.37 -6.57
C GLY A 77 10.65 -13.70 -7.10
N ILE A 78 11.62 -14.30 -6.38
CA ILE A 78 12.15 -15.64 -6.71
C ILE A 78 11.06 -16.70 -6.55
N LEU A 79 10.28 -16.67 -5.48
CA LEU A 79 9.18 -17.60 -5.24
C LEU A 79 8.13 -17.53 -6.36
N VAL A 80 7.75 -16.31 -6.78
CA VAL A 80 6.82 -16.09 -7.91
C VAL A 80 7.38 -16.63 -9.21
N ALA A 81 8.66 -16.41 -9.49
CA ALA A 81 9.32 -16.94 -10.69
C ALA A 81 9.31 -18.48 -10.70
N LEU A 82 9.52 -19.13 -9.55
CA LEU A 82 9.44 -20.58 -9.39
C LEU A 82 8.01 -21.09 -9.65
N MET A 83 6.99 -20.46 -9.05
CA MET A 83 5.58 -20.83 -9.24
C MET A 83 5.13 -20.72 -10.70
N ASN A 84 5.58 -19.67 -11.39
CA ASN A 84 5.31 -19.45 -12.81
C ASN A 84 6.01 -20.53 -13.66
N ARG A 85 7.31 -20.78 -13.42
CA ARG A 85 8.11 -21.78 -14.16
C ARG A 85 7.59 -23.20 -13.94
N ALA A 86 7.15 -23.54 -12.72
CA ALA A 86 6.55 -24.81 -12.38
C ALA A 86 5.16 -25.04 -13.04
N GLY A 87 4.57 -23.98 -13.59
CA GLY A 87 3.26 -24.05 -14.25
C GLY A 87 2.07 -24.01 -13.29
N GLY A 88 2.29 -23.76 -12.01
CA GLY A 88 1.26 -23.64 -10.98
C GLY A 88 0.30 -22.49 -11.25
N SER A 89 0.83 -21.31 -11.56
CA SER A 89 0.05 -20.10 -11.88
C SER A 89 -0.85 -20.30 -13.10
N ALA A 90 -0.32 -20.90 -14.18
CA ALA A 90 -1.08 -21.19 -15.38
C ALA A 90 -2.19 -22.23 -15.13
N ALA A 91 -1.92 -23.25 -14.30
CA ALA A 91 -2.90 -24.24 -13.91
C ALA A 91 -4.03 -23.63 -13.06
N PHE A 92 -3.69 -22.74 -12.14
CA PHE A 92 -4.64 -22.00 -11.32
C PHE A 92 -5.52 -21.07 -12.16
N GLY A 93 -4.93 -20.34 -13.11
CA GLY A 93 -5.68 -19.50 -14.06
C GLY A 93 -6.75 -20.31 -14.80
N ARG A 94 -6.38 -21.47 -15.39
CA ARG A 94 -7.34 -22.38 -16.06
C ARG A 94 -8.42 -22.95 -15.14
N TRP A 95 -8.08 -23.21 -13.88
CA TRP A 95 -9.06 -23.62 -12.86
C TRP A 95 -10.02 -22.48 -12.52
N ALA A 96 -9.49 -21.26 -12.33
CA ALA A 96 -10.29 -20.09 -12.01
C ALA A 96 -11.26 -19.72 -13.15
N GLU A 97 -10.85 -19.81 -14.41
CA GLU A 97 -11.73 -19.63 -15.58
C GLU A 97 -12.95 -20.57 -15.56
N LYS A 98 -12.80 -21.75 -14.99
CA LYS A 98 -13.89 -22.75 -14.87
C LYS A 98 -14.80 -22.52 -13.67
N HIS A 99 -14.34 -21.87 -12.61
CA HIS A 99 -15.06 -21.73 -11.33
C HIS A 99 -15.50 -20.32 -11.07
N VAL A 100 -14.75 -19.33 -11.51
CA VAL A 100 -15.11 -17.91 -11.43
C VAL A 100 -15.67 -17.52 -12.79
N HIS A 101 -17.00 -17.44 -12.88
CA HIS A 101 -17.66 -17.26 -14.19
C HIS A 101 -17.87 -15.82 -14.57
N THR A 102 -17.64 -14.88 -13.65
CA THR A 102 -17.94 -13.47 -13.88
C THR A 102 -16.74 -12.59 -13.50
N ARG A 103 -16.61 -11.50 -14.23
CA ARG A 103 -15.61 -10.48 -13.96
C ARG A 103 -15.78 -9.86 -12.56
N ALA A 104 -17.04 -9.63 -12.13
CA ALA A 104 -17.35 -9.19 -10.77
C ALA A 104 -16.85 -10.20 -9.74
N GLY A 105 -17.06 -11.50 -10.00
CA GLY A 105 -16.57 -12.58 -9.14
C GLY A 105 -15.05 -12.57 -9.00
N ALA A 106 -14.31 -12.34 -10.09
CA ALA A 106 -12.85 -12.25 -10.06
C ALA A 106 -12.36 -11.06 -9.22
N MET A 107 -12.99 -9.88 -9.38
CA MET A 107 -12.67 -8.70 -8.58
C MET A 107 -13.00 -8.90 -7.10
N LEU A 108 -14.18 -9.44 -6.78
CA LEU A 108 -14.58 -9.73 -5.41
C LEU A 108 -13.72 -10.81 -4.76
N ALA A 109 -13.27 -11.81 -5.52
CA ALA A 109 -12.32 -12.81 -5.03
C ALA A 109 -10.97 -12.16 -4.70
N THR A 110 -10.51 -11.19 -5.49
CA THR A 110 -9.29 -10.41 -5.20
C THR A 110 -9.46 -9.61 -3.91
N VAL A 111 -10.58 -8.90 -3.76
CA VAL A 111 -10.91 -8.13 -2.55
C VAL A 111 -10.99 -9.05 -1.33
N LEU A 112 -11.67 -10.20 -1.45
CA LEU A 112 -11.79 -11.16 -0.35
C LEU A 112 -10.43 -11.70 0.09
N LEU A 113 -9.57 -12.05 -0.86
CA LEU A 113 -8.22 -12.53 -0.55
C LEU A 113 -7.40 -11.42 0.13
N GLY A 114 -7.49 -10.16 -0.36
CA GLY A 114 -6.85 -9.02 0.28
C GLY A 114 -7.33 -8.81 1.73
N VAL A 115 -8.64 -8.92 1.98
CA VAL A 115 -9.19 -8.85 3.33
C VAL A 115 -8.71 -10.00 4.22
N LEU A 116 -8.55 -11.21 3.68
CA LEU A 116 -8.07 -12.37 4.44
C LEU A 116 -6.58 -12.27 4.81
N ILE A 117 -5.78 -11.57 4.01
CA ILE A 117 -4.36 -11.35 4.27
C ILE A 117 -4.17 -9.99 4.98
N PHE A 118 -4.77 -9.82 6.13
CA PHE A 118 -4.80 -8.58 6.90
C PHE A 118 -3.60 -8.37 7.84
N VAL A 119 -2.68 -9.32 7.87
CA VAL A 119 -1.59 -9.37 8.87
C VAL A 119 -0.59 -8.24 8.65
N ASP A 120 -0.24 -8.01 7.38
CA ASP A 120 0.74 -7.00 6.96
C ASP A 120 0.43 -6.54 5.53
N ASP A 121 0.55 -5.25 5.26
CA ASP A 121 0.19 -4.63 3.99
C ASP A 121 1.20 -4.93 2.86
N TYR A 122 2.49 -4.99 3.16
CA TYR A 122 3.52 -5.37 2.19
C TYR A 122 3.33 -6.81 1.72
N PHE A 123 3.13 -7.71 2.69
CA PHE A 123 2.82 -9.11 2.41
C PHE A 123 1.53 -9.26 1.60
N ASN A 124 0.50 -8.48 1.93
CA ASN A 124 -0.76 -8.43 1.19
C ASN A 124 -0.54 -8.07 -0.27
N CYS A 125 0.07 -6.91 -0.54
CA CYS A 125 0.29 -6.39 -1.90
C CYS A 125 0.91 -7.43 -2.84
N LEU A 126 1.94 -8.10 -2.40
CA LEU A 126 2.70 -9.01 -3.23
C LEU A 126 2.05 -10.38 -3.35
N THR A 127 1.48 -10.90 -2.26
CA THR A 127 0.85 -12.22 -2.24
C THR A 127 -0.46 -12.21 -3.02
N VAL A 128 -1.36 -11.24 -2.76
CA VAL A 128 -2.62 -11.10 -3.51
C VAL A 128 -2.34 -10.89 -4.99
N GLY A 129 -1.36 -10.04 -5.32
CA GLY A 129 -0.95 -9.81 -6.70
C GLY A 129 -0.50 -11.08 -7.41
N SER A 130 0.40 -11.84 -6.78
CA SER A 130 0.93 -13.06 -7.38
C SER A 130 -0.13 -14.15 -7.62
N VAL A 131 -1.10 -14.26 -6.71
CA VAL A 131 -2.17 -15.25 -6.76
C VAL A 131 -3.28 -14.87 -7.73
N MET A 132 -3.72 -13.59 -7.68
CA MET A 132 -4.91 -13.15 -8.41
C MET A 132 -4.64 -12.67 -9.84
N ARG A 133 -3.39 -12.41 -10.18
CA ARG A 133 -2.99 -11.98 -11.52
C ARG A 133 -3.48 -12.91 -12.63
N PRO A 134 -3.27 -14.25 -12.59
CA PRO A 134 -3.79 -15.15 -13.62
C PRO A 134 -5.33 -15.12 -13.72
N VAL A 135 -6.01 -14.95 -12.59
CA VAL A 135 -7.48 -14.85 -12.55
C VAL A 135 -7.95 -13.56 -13.20
N ALA A 136 -7.32 -12.44 -12.86
CA ALA A 136 -7.64 -11.13 -13.42
C ALA A 136 -7.41 -11.08 -14.95
N ASP A 137 -6.30 -11.65 -15.41
CA ASP A 137 -5.96 -11.72 -16.84
C ASP A 137 -6.99 -12.54 -17.62
N GLY A 138 -7.38 -13.72 -17.12
CA GLY A 138 -8.40 -14.57 -17.73
C GLY A 138 -9.77 -13.88 -17.84
N HIS A 139 -10.07 -12.95 -16.95
CA HIS A 139 -11.31 -12.16 -16.96
C HIS A 139 -11.17 -10.78 -17.61
N ARG A 140 -10.06 -10.52 -18.29
CA ARG A 140 -9.77 -9.24 -18.98
C ARG A 140 -9.93 -8.02 -18.05
N ILE A 141 -9.44 -8.14 -16.80
CA ILE A 141 -9.30 -7.04 -15.84
C ILE A 141 -7.94 -6.41 -16.09
N SER A 142 -7.90 -5.08 -16.26
CA SER A 142 -6.63 -4.38 -16.51
C SER A 142 -5.67 -4.52 -15.33
N ARG A 143 -4.37 -4.48 -15.60
CA ARG A 143 -3.33 -4.52 -14.55
C ARG A 143 -3.45 -3.34 -13.59
N ALA A 144 -3.84 -2.16 -14.11
CA ALA A 144 -4.13 -0.99 -13.29
C ALA A 144 -5.30 -1.21 -12.33
N LYS A 145 -6.38 -1.88 -12.79
CA LYS A 145 -7.52 -2.23 -11.93
C LYS A 145 -7.12 -3.27 -10.88
N LEU A 146 -6.36 -4.27 -11.26
CA LEU A 146 -5.85 -5.27 -10.32
C LEU A 146 -4.97 -4.61 -9.25
N ALA A 147 -4.04 -3.74 -9.64
CA ALA A 147 -3.19 -3.00 -8.71
C ALA A 147 -4.02 -2.16 -7.73
N TYR A 148 -5.08 -1.47 -8.21
CA TYR A 148 -6.00 -0.74 -7.34
C TYR A 148 -6.74 -1.65 -6.35
N LEU A 149 -7.23 -2.83 -6.77
CA LEU A 149 -7.92 -3.77 -5.87
C LEU A 149 -6.98 -4.26 -4.76
N ILE A 150 -5.72 -4.51 -5.10
CA ILE A 150 -4.68 -4.93 -4.17
C ILE A 150 -4.40 -3.80 -3.17
N ASP A 151 -4.05 -2.62 -3.64
CA ASP A 151 -3.68 -1.47 -2.84
C ASP A 151 -4.82 -1.03 -1.90
N ALA A 152 -6.06 -1.00 -2.42
CA ALA A 152 -7.27 -0.68 -1.66
C ALA A 152 -7.62 -1.73 -0.57
N THR A 153 -7.02 -2.91 -0.59
CA THR A 153 -7.23 -3.98 0.40
C THR A 153 -5.97 -4.33 1.19
N ALA A 154 -4.88 -3.60 1.01
CA ALA A 154 -3.65 -3.75 1.78
C ALA A 154 -3.68 -2.87 3.04
N ALA A 155 -3.07 -1.70 3.01
CA ALA A 155 -3.04 -0.78 4.15
C ALA A 155 -4.44 -0.45 4.72
N PRO A 156 -5.49 -0.18 3.89
CA PRO A 156 -6.82 0.06 4.43
C PRO A 156 -7.40 -1.08 5.26
N VAL A 157 -7.08 -2.34 4.92
CA VAL A 157 -7.54 -3.51 5.70
C VAL A 157 -6.70 -3.70 6.95
N CYS A 158 -5.37 -3.63 6.85
CA CYS A 158 -4.46 -3.81 7.99
C CYS A 158 -4.75 -2.79 9.09
N MET A 159 -5.15 -1.57 8.74
CA MET A 159 -5.46 -0.50 9.67
C MET A 159 -6.78 -0.71 10.45
N ILE A 160 -7.67 -1.54 10.00
CA ILE A 160 -8.91 -1.88 10.72
C ILE A 160 -8.90 -3.31 11.29
N ALA A 161 -7.78 -4.01 11.14
CA ALA A 161 -7.57 -5.33 11.71
C ALA A 161 -6.93 -5.21 13.09
N PRO A 162 -7.59 -5.69 14.17
CA PRO A 162 -7.10 -5.54 15.54
C PRO A 162 -5.81 -6.33 15.83
N ILE A 163 -5.47 -7.27 14.95
CA ILE A 163 -4.27 -8.10 15.01
C ILE A 163 -3.53 -7.93 13.68
N SER A 164 -2.73 -6.88 13.58
CA SER A 164 -1.93 -6.57 12.39
C SER A 164 -0.63 -5.89 12.79
N SER A 165 0.31 -5.78 11.86
CA SER A 165 1.52 -4.98 12.03
C SER A 165 1.22 -3.51 12.39
N TRP A 166 0.07 -2.99 11.93
CA TRP A 166 -0.39 -1.64 12.21
C TRP A 166 -0.88 -1.44 13.65
N ALA A 167 -1.65 -2.40 14.19
CA ALA A 167 -2.06 -2.39 15.59
C ALA A 167 -0.85 -2.36 16.52
N ALA A 168 0.20 -3.07 16.13
CA ALA A 168 1.50 -3.09 16.76
C ALA A 168 2.16 -1.72 16.81
N ALA A 169 2.36 -1.12 15.62
CA ALA A 169 3.05 0.14 15.49
C ALA A 169 2.36 1.25 16.27
N VAL A 170 1.03 1.34 16.17
CA VAL A 170 0.24 2.34 16.91
C VAL A 170 0.38 2.13 18.42
N SER A 171 0.36 0.86 18.88
CA SER A 171 0.50 0.55 20.31
C SER A 171 1.87 0.97 20.87
N GLY A 172 2.92 0.90 20.05
CA GLY A 172 4.27 1.30 20.48
C GLY A 172 4.52 2.82 20.51
N ILE A 173 3.63 3.62 19.95
CA ILE A 173 3.79 5.09 19.83
C ILE A 173 2.98 5.82 20.91
N VAL A 174 1.88 5.23 21.37
CA VAL A 174 1.00 5.85 22.35
C VAL A 174 1.60 5.78 23.76
N ASP A 175 1.60 6.90 24.48
CA ASP A 175 2.00 6.92 25.88
C ASP A 175 0.98 6.15 26.73
N GLU A 176 1.43 5.10 27.41
CA GLU A 176 0.58 4.26 28.27
C GLU A 176 -0.09 5.04 29.42
N SER A 177 0.41 6.22 29.77
CA SER A 177 -0.21 7.10 30.76
C SER A 177 -1.55 7.69 30.29
N VAL A 178 -1.79 7.74 28.98
CA VAL A 178 -3.04 8.25 28.38
C VAL A 178 -4.06 7.13 28.24
N MET A 179 -3.69 6.03 27.60
CA MET A 179 -4.50 4.84 27.36
C MET A 179 -3.60 3.73 26.80
N SER A 180 -3.96 2.45 26.99
CA SER A 180 -3.27 1.37 26.30
C SER A 180 -3.35 1.59 24.78
N GLY A 181 -2.19 1.57 24.09
CA GLY A 181 -2.14 1.82 22.65
C GLY A 181 -2.99 0.82 21.85
N THR A 182 -3.06 -0.44 22.29
CA THR A 182 -3.95 -1.45 21.69
C THR A 182 -5.42 -1.09 21.88
N GLU A 183 -5.82 -0.62 23.06
CA GLU A 183 -7.19 -0.19 23.32
C GLU A 183 -7.55 1.02 22.43
N LEU A 184 -6.66 2.00 22.35
CA LEU A 184 -6.84 3.18 21.51
C LEU A 184 -7.02 2.80 20.04
N PHE A 185 -6.18 1.90 19.53
CA PHE A 185 -6.30 1.41 18.16
C PHE A 185 -7.63 0.71 17.90
N VAL A 186 -8.03 -0.24 18.75
CA VAL A 186 -9.30 -0.96 18.59
C VAL A 186 -10.50 -0.03 18.66
N ARG A 187 -10.48 0.95 19.57
CA ARG A 187 -11.55 1.96 19.67
C ARG A 187 -11.57 2.92 18.47
N ALA A 188 -10.45 3.14 17.81
CA ALA A 188 -10.36 3.97 16.61
C ALA A 188 -10.91 3.27 15.34
N ILE A 189 -10.94 1.93 15.28
CA ILE A 189 -11.39 1.16 14.10
C ILE A 189 -12.77 1.61 13.58
N PRO A 190 -13.84 1.71 14.40
CA PRO A 190 -15.16 2.09 13.90
C PRO A 190 -15.24 3.52 13.36
N TRP A 191 -14.26 4.35 13.67
CA TRP A 191 -14.15 5.74 13.19
C TRP A 191 -13.23 5.88 11.98
N ASN A 192 -12.57 4.81 11.54
CA ASN A 192 -11.67 4.84 10.39
C ASN A 192 -12.49 4.87 9.09
N TYR A 193 -12.99 6.05 8.76
CA TYR A 193 -13.88 6.24 7.63
C TYR A 193 -13.22 5.93 6.30
N TYR A 194 -11.95 6.32 6.12
CA TYR A 194 -11.28 6.08 4.85
C TYR A 194 -11.16 4.59 4.53
N SER A 195 -10.69 3.78 5.46
CA SER A 195 -10.56 2.33 5.27
C SER A 195 -11.91 1.66 5.06
N LEU A 196 -12.89 1.97 5.93
CA LEU A 196 -14.23 1.38 5.85
C LEU A 196 -14.95 1.75 4.55
N PHE A 197 -14.87 3.03 4.14
CA PHE A 197 -15.51 3.47 2.90
C PHE A 197 -14.77 3.02 1.65
N THR A 198 -13.45 2.85 1.71
CA THR A 198 -12.67 2.23 0.62
C THR A 198 -13.15 0.81 0.36
N LEU A 199 -13.39 0.01 1.40
CA LEU A 199 -13.95 -1.34 1.23
C LEU A 199 -15.36 -1.33 0.63
N VAL A 200 -16.25 -0.45 1.11
CA VAL A 200 -17.58 -0.28 0.52
C VAL A 200 -17.48 0.15 -0.93
N PHE A 201 -16.58 1.07 -1.23
CA PHE A 201 -16.39 1.63 -2.57
C PHE A 201 -15.83 0.60 -3.56
N VAL A 202 -14.80 -0.16 -3.18
CA VAL A 202 -14.20 -1.18 -4.04
C VAL A 202 -15.15 -2.34 -4.30
N VAL A 203 -15.92 -2.77 -3.29
CA VAL A 203 -16.98 -3.77 -3.46
C VAL A 203 -18.07 -3.23 -4.37
N GLY A 204 -18.51 -1.98 -4.16
CA GLY A 204 -19.52 -1.33 -4.99
C GLY A 204 -19.10 -1.21 -6.45
N LEU A 205 -17.87 -0.76 -6.73
CA LEU A 205 -17.32 -0.72 -8.11
C LEU A 205 -17.29 -2.11 -8.75
N SER A 206 -16.89 -3.13 -7.97
CA SER A 206 -16.80 -4.51 -8.46
C SER A 206 -18.16 -5.09 -8.82
N LEU A 207 -19.19 -4.82 -8.01
CA LEU A 207 -20.57 -5.27 -8.26
C LEU A 207 -21.25 -4.49 -9.38
N MET A 208 -21.07 -3.16 -9.40
CA MET A 208 -21.73 -2.28 -10.36
C MET A 208 -21.06 -2.26 -11.74
N GLN A 209 -19.86 -2.80 -11.87
CA GLN A 209 -19.13 -2.99 -13.13
C GLN A 209 -18.97 -1.71 -13.96
N PHE A 210 -18.67 -0.58 -13.32
CA PHE A 210 -18.36 0.67 -13.99
C PHE A 210 -17.04 1.25 -13.50
N ASP A 211 -16.43 2.06 -14.33
CA ASP A 211 -15.18 2.75 -14.04
C ASP A 211 -15.24 4.20 -14.56
N TYR A 212 -14.52 5.11 -13.93
CA TYR A 212 -14.44 6.51 -14.31
C TYR A 212 -13.00 7.03 -14.25
N GLY A 213 -12.79 8.23 -14.72
CA GLY A 213 -11.44 8.79 -14.83
C GLY A 213 -10.53 7.97 -15.76
N PRO A 214 -9.21 8.01 -15.56
CA PRO A 214 -8.26 7.27 -16.37
C PRO A 214 -8.46 5.74 -16.34
N MET A 215 -8.91 5.19 -15.21
CA MET A 215 -9.18 3.75 -15.07
C MET A 215 -10.17 3.24 -16.11
N LYS A 216 -11.16 4.07 -16.51
CA LYS A 216 -12.14 3.69 -17.54
C LYS A 216 -11.47 3.32 -18.87
N LEU A 217 -10.41 4.05 -19.27
CA LEU A 217 -9.67 3.76 -20.49
C LEU A 217 -8.97 2.41 -20.42
N HIS A 218 -8.26 2.16 -19.29
CA HIS A 218 -7.56 0.89 -19.07
C HIS A 218 -8.52 -0.30 -19.09
N GLU A 219 -9.65 -0.16 -18.43
CA GLU A 219 -10.66 -1.21 -18.37
C GLU A 219 -11.38 -1.43 -19.71
N MET A 220 -11.61 -0.38 -20.48
CA MET A 220 -12.17 -0.48 -21.80
C MET A 220 -11.20 -1.21 -22.77
N ASN A 221 -9.91 -0.86 -22.74
CA ASN A 221 -8.90 -1.53 -23.55
C ASN A 221 -8.76 -3.01 -23.18
N ALA A 222 -8.75 -3.34 -21.90
CA ALA A 222 -8.71 -4.72 -21.42
C ALA A 222 -9.93 -5.52 -21.90
N ARG A 223 -11.14 -4.94 -21.82
CA ARG A 223 -12.39 -5.62 -22.24
C ARG A 223 -12.49 -5.82 -23.74
N LEU A 224 -12.25 -4.76 -24.52
CA LEU A 224 -12.50 -4.78 -25.98
C LEU A 224 -11.33 -5.37 -26.75
N ASN A 225 -10.11 -5.00 -26.41
CA ASN A 225 -8.92 -5.31 -27.18
C ASN A 225 -8.08 -6.44 -26.55
N GLY A 226 -8.40 -6.85 -25.31
CA GLY A 226 -7.55 -7.76 -24.52
C GLY A 226 -6.22 -7.15 -24.10
N ASP A 227 -6.06 -5.81 -24.25
CA ASP A 227 -4.87 -5.08 -23.83
C ASP A 227 -4.98 -4.73 -22.34
N LEU A 228 -4.30 -5.51 -21.52
CA LEU A 228 -4.32 -5.38 -20.06
C LEU A 228 -3.47 -4.20 -19.56
N PHE A 229 -2.58 -3.65 -20.40
CA PHE A 229 -1.59 -2.65 -20.00
C PHE A 229 -1.89 -1.24 -20.52
N THR A 230 -2.68 -1.09 -21.58
CA THR A 230 -3.08 0.17 -22.22
C THR A 230 -1.92 0.95 -22.87
N SER A 231 -0.67 0.67 -22.54
CA SER A 231 0.52 1.37 -23.07
C SER A 231 1.03 0.79 -24.39
N GLY A 232 0.45 -0.31 -24.87
CA GLY A 232 0.93 -1.04 -26.05
C GLY A 232 2.27 -1.77 -25.85
N GLU A 233 2.96 -1.49 -24.77
CA GLU A 233 4.15 -2.21 -24.36
C GLU A 233 3.76 -3.44 -23.56
N ARG A 234 3.67 -4.58 -24.22
CA ARG A 234 3.83 -5.84 -23.51
C ARG A 234 5.24 -5.83 -22.92
N ARG A 235 5.38 -5.86 -21.60
CA ARG A 235 6.67 -6.25 -21.03
C ARG A 235 7.00 -7.59 -21.65
N SER A 236 8.01 -7.58 -22.52
CA SER A 236 8.47 -8.74 -23.31
C SER A 236 8.90 -9.95 -22.46
N ASP A 237 8.98 -9.79 -21.16
CA ASP A 237 9.46 -10.80 -20.22
C ASP A 237 8.45 -11.93 -19.94
N GLU A 238 7.17 -11.77 -20.31
CA GLU A 238 6.17 -12.85 -20.18
C GLU A 238 6.13 -13.80 -21.40
N ALA A 239 6.65 -13.38 -22.56
CA ALA A 239 6.51 -14.14 -23.80
C ALA A 239 7.36 -15.42 -23.88
N ASP A 240 8.41 -15.55 -23.04
CA ASP A 240 9.39 -16.65 -23.11
C ASP A 240 9.49 -17.52 -21.84
N ILE A 241 8.54 -17.43 -20.90
CA ILE A 241 8.56 -18.35 -19.75
C ILE A 241 8.06 -19.71 -20.21
N VAL A 242 8.98 -20.60 -20.55
CA VAL A 242 8.70 -22.02 -20.77
C VAL A 242 8.14 -22.60 -19.46
N THR A 243 6.82 -22.73 -19.37
CA THR A 243 6.16 -23.28 -18.19
C THR A 243 6.14 -24.82 -18.26
N SER A 244 6.30 -25.49 -17.12
CA SER A 244 6.18 -26.93 -17.04
C SER A 244 4.72 -27.35 -17.40
N PRO A 245 4.52 -28.23 -18.38
CA PRO A 245 3.18 -28.71 -18.73
C PRO A 245 2.54 -29.63 -17.66
N LYS A 246 3.34 -30.08 -16.68
CA LYS A 246 2.92 -30.92 -15.57
C LYS A 246 2.33 -30.17 -14.40
N GLY A 247 2.37 -28.83 -14.43
CA GLY A 247 1.87 -27.97 -13.33
C GLY A 247 0.38 -28.20 -13.05
N ARG A 248 0.04 -28.26 -11.77
CA ARG A 248 -1.32 -28.41 -11.23
C ARG A 248 -1.65 -27.24 -10.31
N VAL A 249 -2.93 -27.03 -9.99
CA VAL A 249 -3.40 -26.02 -9.06
C VAL A 249 -2.67 -26.07 -7.70
N ILE A 250 -2.42 -27.28 -7.19
CA ILE A 250 -1.72 -27.49 -5.93
C ILE A 250 -0.28 -26.95 -5.96
N ASP A 251 0.33 -26.86 -7.14
CA ASP A 251 1.68 -26.36 -7.32
C ASP A 251 1.77 -24.81 -7.25
N LEU A 252 0.62 -24.12 -7.16
CA LEU A 252 0.52 -22.74 -6.73
C LEU A 252 0.03 -22.65 -5.28
N VAL A 253 -1.07 -23.34 -4.97
CA VAL A 253 -1.79 -23.20 -3.70
C VAL A 253 -0.92 -23.63 -2.51
N LEU A 254 -0.20 -24.76 -2.61
CA LEU A 254 0.61 -25.26 -1.51
C LEU A 254 1.80 -24.33 -1.18
N PRO A 255 2.62 -23.88 -2.14
CA PRO A 255 3.66 -22.86 -1.85
C PRO A 255 3.11 -21.59 -1.22
N VAL A 256 1.96 -21.08 -1.68
CA VAL A 256 1.33 -19.88 -1.10
C VAL A 256 0.86 -20.12 0.33
N LEU A 257 0.21 -21.25 0.62
CA LEU A 257 -0.19 -21.60 1.99
C LEU A 257 1.03 -21.74 2.91
N VAL A 258 2.10 -22.39 2.45
CA VAL A 258 3.35 -22.50 3.19
C VAL A 258 4.00 -21.11 3.40
N LEU A 259 3.95 -20.25 2.39
CA LEU A 259 4.44 -18.88 2.52
C LEU A 259 3.68 -18.12 3.62
N ILE A 260 2.34 -18.17 3.60
CA ILE A 260 1.50 -17.52 4.61
C ILE A 260 1.82 -18.08 6.00
N ASP A 261 1.86 -19.39 6.17
CA ASP A 261 2.14 -20.03 7.46
C ASP A 261 3.53 -19.68 7.97
N CYS A 262 4.55 -19.75 7.12
CA CYS A 262 5.94 -19.40 7.48
C CYS A 262 6.10 -17.90 7.81
N CYS A 263 5.44 -16.98 7.07
CA CYS A 263 5.51 -15.55 7.36
C CYS A 263 4.80 -15.22 8.68
N VAL A 264 3.61 -15.76 8.92
CA VAL A 264 2.89 -15.61 10.19
C VAL A 264 3.72 -16.17 11.34
N THR A 265 4.29 -17.36 11.18
CA THR A 265 5.17 -17.97 12.19
C THR A 265 6.44 -17.14 12.42
N GLY A 266 7.05 -16.61 11.37
CA GLY A 266 8.23 -15.72 11.43
C GLY A 266 7.91 -14.44 12.21
N MET A 267 6.79 -13.80 11.94
CA MET A 267 6.33 -12.61 12.67
C MET A 267 6.08 -12.94 14.16
N LEU A 268 5.41 -14.04 14.47
CA LEU A 268 5.19 -14.52 15.84
C LEU A 268 6.51 -14.83 16.57
N TYR A 269 7.47 -15.42 15.87
CA TYR A 269 8.80 -15.73 16.43
C TYR A 269 9.55 -14.45 16.80
N VAL A 270 9.61 -13.50 15.89
CA VAL A 270 10.26 -12.20 16.11
C VAL A 270 9.58 -11.43 17.23
N GLY A 271 8.24 -11.47 17.32
CA GLY A 271 7.45 -10.85 18.38
C GLY A 271 7.49 -11.58 19.73
N GLY A 272 8.24 -12.69 19.86
CA GLY A 272 8.46 -13.36 21.13
C GLY A 272 7.34 -14.32 21.58
N PHE A 273 6.44 -14.75 20.69
CA PHE A 273 5.37 -15.70 21.03
C PHE A 273 5.90 -16.99 21.67
N PHE A 274 6.95 -17.56 21.09
CA PHE A 274 7.59 -18.78 21.60
C PHE A 274 8.38 -18.57 22.88
N SER A 275 8.57 -17.32 23.31
CA SER A 275 9.18 -16.93 24.59
C SER A 275 8.14 -16.60 25.68
N GLY A 276 6.85 -16.86 25.41
CA GLY A 276 5.76 -16.69 26.38
C GLY A 276 4.93 -15.42 26.22
N THR A 277 5.18 -14.61 25.18
CA THR A 277 4.33 -13.46 24.86
C THR A 277 2.98 -13.93 24.29
N SER A 278 1.87 -13.28 24.65
CA SER A 278 0.57 -13.62 24.08
C SER A 278 0.53 -13.42 22.57
N PHE A 279 -0.35 -14.13 21.86
CA PHE A 279 -0.46 -14.05 20.40
C PHE A 279 -0.63 -12.61 19.92
N ALA A 280 -1.56 -11.85 20.51
CA ALA A 280 -1.80 -10.46 20.13
C ALA A 280 -0.58 -9.57 20.42
N ALA A 281 0.06 -9.73 21.59
CA ALA A 281 1.24 -8.96 21.96
C ALA A 281 2.48 -9.32 21.11
N ALA A 282 2.60 -10.57 20.67
CA ALA A 282 3.67 -11.01 19.78
C ALA A 282 3.52 -10.38 18.39
N PHE A 283 2.29 -10.34 17.83
CA PHE A 283 2.04 -9.56 16.61
C PHE A 283 2.31 -8.09 16.81
N ALA A 284 1.93 -7.54 17.96
CA ALA A 284 2.17 -6.16 18.32
C ALA A 284 3.66 -5.81 18.42
N GLY A 285 4.49 -6.69 18.93
CA GLY A 285 5.93 -6.48 19.11
C GLY A 285 6.80 -6.95 17.95
N THR A 286 6.20 -7.38 16.81
CA THR A 286 6.98 -7.93 15.70
C THR A 286 7.64 -6.84 14.86
N ASP A 287 8.83 -7.14 14.36
CA ASP A 287 9.49 -6.40 13.29
C ASP A 287 9.25 -7.13 11.96
N ALA A 288 8.36 -6.57 11.12
CA ALA A 288 7.99 -7.16 9.83
C ALA A 288 9.20 -7.24 8.88
N SER A 289 10.16 -6.30 8.97
CA SER A 289 11.37 -6.31 8.14
C SER A 289 12.29 -7.50 8.42
N VAL A 290 12.12 -8.14 9.58
CA VAL A 290 12.83 -9.37 9.98
C VAL A 290 11.95 -10.59 9.80
N GLY A 291 10.70 -10.55 10.28
CA GLY A 291 9.79 -11.68 10.29
C GLY A 291 9.38 -12.16 8.90
N LEU A 292 9.14 -11.24 7.96
CA LEU A 292 8.74 -11.56 6.59
C LEU A 292 9.87 -12.21 5.77
N PRO A 293 11.10 -11.66 5.73
CA PRO A 293 12.22 -12.35 5.07
C PRO A 293 12.48 -13.74 5.63
N TRP A 294 12.37 -13.89 6.97
CA TRP A 294 12.57 -15.18 7.65
C TRP A 294 11.57 -16.23 7.17
N GLY A 295 10.29 -15.90 7.22
CA GLY A 295 9.22 -16.79 6.75
C GLY A 295 9.32 -17.10 5.26
N THR A 296 9.60 -16.08 4.44
CA THR A 296 9.72 -16.23 2.99
C THR A 296 10.92 -17.09 2.58
N LEU A 297 12.05 -16.97 3.29
CA LEU A 297 13.22 -17.83 3.03
C LEU A 297 12.91 -19.31 3.27
N ILE A 298 12.23 -19.63 4.37
CA ILE A 298 11.82 -21.01 4.68
C ILE A 298 10.84 -21.52 3.62
N ALA A 299 9.84 -20.73 3.25
CA ALA A 299 8.88 -21.06 2.22
C ALA A 299 9.53 -21.27 0.84
N LEU A 300 10.55 -20.46 0.51
CA LEU A 300 11.33 -20.57 -0.71
C LEU A 300 12.09 -21.90 -0.77
N VAL A 301 12.81 -22.23 0.31
CA VAL A 301 13.56 -23.51 0.42
C VAL A 301 12.60 -24.70 0.30
N PHE A 302 11.47 -24.65 1.02
CA PHE A 302 10.41 -25.67 0.90
C PHE A 302 9.93 -25.80 -0.56
N THR A 303 9.64 -24.69 -1.22
CA THR A 303 9.10 -24.69 -2.59
C THR A 303 10.10 -25.27 -3.59
N VAL A 304 11.39 -24.95 -3.48
CA VAL A 304 12.44 -25.52 -4.33
C VAL A 304 12.48 -27.04 -4.16
N ILE A 305 12.56 -27.52 -2.91
CA ILE A 305 12.58 -28.96 -2.60
C ILE A 305 11.31 -29.62 -3.14
N TYR A 306 10.14 -29.06 -2.89
CA TYR A 306 8.83 -29.55 -3.34
C TYR A 306 8.80 -29.70 -4.87
N TYR A 307 9.23 -28.70 -5.64
CA TYR A 307 9.18 -28.77 -7.11
C TYR A 307 10.19 -29.76 -7.69
N ILE A 308 11.37 -29.91 -7.09
CA ILE A 308 12.36 -30.91 -7.48
C ILE A 308 11.81 -32.33 -7.21
N CYS A 309 11.29 -32.57 -6.01
CA CYS A 309 10.68 -33.86 -5.64
C CYS A 309 9.47 -34.24 -6.52
N ARG A 310 8.70 -33.23 -6.94
CA ARG A 310 7.57 -33.40 -7.88
C ARG A 310 8.01 -33.64 -9.33
N GLY A 311 9.29 -33.43 -9.64
CA GLY A 311 9.82 -33.51 -11.01
C GLY A 311 9.25 -32.42 -11.94
N LEU A 312 8.88 -31.26 -11.38
CA LEU A 312 8.40 -30.10 -12.12
C LEU A 312 9.55 -29.27 -12.65
N LEU A 313 10.62 -29.11 -11.85
CA LEU A 313 11.83 -28.40 -12.16
C LEU A 313 13.06 -29.23 -11.77
N SER A 314 14.13 -29.11 -12.55
CA SER A 314 15.47 -29.52 -12.13
C SER A 314 16.06 -28.50 -11.17
N PHE A 315 17.10 -28.86 -10.41
CA PHE A 315 17.83 -27.94 -9.55
C PHE A 315 18.37 -26.73 -10.33
N LYS A 316 18.90 -26.97 -11.53
CA LYS A 316 19.45 -25.91 -12.40
C LYS A 316 18.34 -24.91 -12.80
N GLU A 317 17.18 -25.39 -13.22
CA GLU A 317 16.05 -24.54 -13.58
C GLU A 317 15.52 -23.76 -12.38
N ALA A 318 15.50 -24.34 -11.18
CA ALA A 318 15.13 -23.62 -9.96
C ALA A 318 16.14 -22.50 -9.65
N MET A 319 17.44 -22.72 -9.82
CA MET A 319 18.47 -21.70 -9.63
C MET A 319 18.40 -20.58 -10.70
N GLU A 320 18.04 -20.91 -11.93
CA GLU A 320 17.78 -19.89 -12.97
C GLU A 320 16.61 -18.98 -12.59
N CYS A 321 15.60 -19.47 -11.87
CA CYS A 321 14.51 -18.65 -11.36
C CYS A 321 14.97 -17.62 -10.32
N THR A 322 16.06 -17.89 -9.60
CA THR A 322 16.63 -16.94 -8.63
C THR A 322 17.00 -15.62 -9.31
N THR A 323 17.76 -15.69 -10.40
CA THR A 323 18.13 -14.49 -11.16
C THR A 323 16.93 -13.81 -11.80
N LYS A 324 16.00 -14.59 -12.37
CA LYS A 324 14.79 -14.04 -13.02
C LYS A 324 13.87 -13.34 -12.00
N GLY A 325 13.69 -13.95 -10.84
CA GLY A 325 12.87 -13.35 -9.77
C GLY A 325 13.47 -12.07 -9.22
N PHE A 326 14.81 -12.03 -9.04
CA PHE A 326 15.50 -10.81 -8.64
C PHE A 326 15.32 -9.69 -9.67
N ILE A 327 15.55 -9.98 -10.95
CA ILE A 327 15.41 -9.00 -12.04
C ILE A 327 13.96 -8.45 -12.10
N ALA A 328 12.96 -9.30 -11.86
CA ALA A 328 11.57 -8.88 -11.86
C ALA A 328 11.24 -7.85 -10.76
N MET A 329 12.01 -7.85 -9.65
CA MET A 329 11.83 -6.91 -8.53
C MET A 329 12.71 -5.64 -8.66
N VAL A 330 13.66 -5.60 -9.58
CA VAL A 330 14.57 -4.44 -9.75
C VAL A 330 13.83 -3.11 -9.90
N PRO A 331 12.74 -2.98 -10.69
CA PRO A 331 12.01 -1.71 -10.77
C PRO A 331 11.48 -1.24 -9.42
N ALA A 332 10.87 -2.13 -8.63
CA ALA A 332 10.36 -1.80 -7.29
C ALA A 332 11.49 -1.41 -6.32
N LEU A 333 12.59 -2.19 -6.31
CA LEU A 333 13.77 -1.90 -5.49
C LEU A 333 14.39 -0.54 -5.81
N LEU A 334 14.47 -0.17 -7.10
CA LEU A 334 14.98 1.14 -7.52
C LEU A 334 14.08 2.27 -7.04
N ILE A 335 12.75 2.16 -7.24
CA ILE A 335 11.81 3.20 -6.80
C ILE A 335 11.87 3.34 -5.28
N LEU A 336 11.86 2.23 -4.53
CA LEU A 336 12.00 2.25 -3.07
C LEU A 336 13.32 2.90 -2.62
N THR A 337 14.44 2.59 -3.27
CA THR A 337 15.73 3.21 -2.97
C THR A 337 15.67 4.74 -3.13
N PHE A 338 15.10 5.23 -4.23
CA PHE A 338 14.93 6.66 -4.45
C PHE A 338 13.93 7.28 -3.45
N ALA A 339 12.82 6.59 -3.15
CA ALA A 339 11.80 7.07 -2.23
C ALA A 339 12.36 7.22 -0.80
N VAL A 340 13.10 6.22 -0.31
CA VAL A 340 13.76 6.29 1.01
C VAL A 340 14.79 7.41 1.06
N THR A 341 15.56 7.60 -0.01
CA THR A 341 16.52 8.69 -0.13
C THR A 341 15.82 10.06 -0.06
N LEU A 342 14.70 10.21 -0.78
CA LEU A 342 13.90 11.43 -0.75
C LEU A 342 13.29 11.68 0.65
N LYS A 343 12.81 10.62 1.33
CA LYS A 343 12.32 10.66 2.70
C LYS A 343 13.41 11.20 3.66
N ASN A 344 14.65 10.71 3.54
CA ASN A 344 15.77 11.19 4.34
C ASN A 344 16.01 12.69 4.11
N MET A 345 15.99 13.17 2.86
CA MET A 345 16.13 14.60 2.55
C MET A 345 15.02 15.43 3.20
N THR A 346 13.78 14.97 3.11
CA THR A 346 12.60 15.62 3.69
C THR A 346 12.68 15.66 5.23
N GLY A 347 13.14 14.58 5.86
CA GLY A 347 13.37 14.48 7.30
C GLY A 347 14.46 15.45 7.77
N MET A 348 15.61 15.50 7.06
CA MET A 348 16.70 16.43 7.39
C MET A 348 16.29 17.91 7.28
N LEU A 349 15.27 18.22 6.48
CA LEU A 349 14.69 19.57 6.38
C LEU A 349 13.65 19.87 7.45
N GLY A 350 13.31 18.92 8.32
CA GLY A 350 12.34 19.13 9.40
C GLY A 350 10.91 19.30 8.90
N ALA A 351 10.46 18.49 7.94
CA ALA A 351 9.08 18.56 7.44
C ALA A 351 8.05 18.24 8.53
N ALA A 352 8.36 17.29 9.40
CA ALA A 352 7.54 16.94 10.55
C ALA A 352 7.38 18.09 11.52
N GLU A 353 8.49 18.74 11.89
CA GLU A 353 8.52 19.88 12.81
C GLU A 353 7.77 21.09 12.23
N TYR A 354 7.83 21.29 10.92
CA TYR A 354 7.04 22.32 10.25
C TYR A 354 5.54 22.06 10.40
N VAL A 355 5.10 20.84 10.10
CA VAL A 355 3.68 20.45 10.21
C VAL A 355 3.21 20.54 11.67
N PHE A 356 4.04 20.08 12.62
CA PHE A 356 3.78 20.23 14.05
C PHE A 356 3.55 21.70 14.45
N GLY A 357 4.43 22.61 14.03
CA GLY A 357 4.29 24.05 14.31
C GLY A 357 3.01 24.65 13.74
N VAL A 358 2.59 24.23 12.54
CA VAL A 358 1.32 24.65 11.93
C VAL A 358 0.12 24.16 12.74
N MET A 359 0.14 22.90 13.21
CA MET A 359 -0.96 22.33 13.98
C MET A 359 -1.11 22.94 15.38
N GLN A 360 -0.01 23.22 16.08
CA GLN A 360 -0.05 23.91 17.36
C GLN A 360 -0.66 25.30 17.31
N GLY A 361 -0.56 25.97 16.15
CA GLY A 361 -1.17 27.27 15.92
C GLY A 361 -2.69 27.25 15.74
N ALA A 362 -3.34 26.07 15.68
CA ALA A 362 -4.77 25.94 15.48
C ALA A 362 -5.56 26.42 16.72
N SER A 363 -6.53 27.32 16.52
CA SER A 363 -7.31 27.95 17.58
C SER A 363 -8.29 26.97 18.24
N ARG A 364 -8.52 27.11 19.57
CA ARG A 364 -9.54 26.38 20.35
C ARG A 364 -10.97 26.50 19.80
N SER A 365 -11.27 27.52 19.02
CA SER A 365 -12.58 27.67 18.36
C SER A 365 -12.87 26.63 17.28
N LEU A 366 -11.85 25.93 16.81
CA LEU A 366 -11.95 24.89 15.78
C LEU A 366 -11.94 23.46 16.36
N TYR A 367 -12.08 23.30 17.68
CA TYR A 367 -11.89 22.04 18.40
C TYR A 367 -12.71 20.86 17.80
N ASN A 368 -13.97 21.08 17.48
CA ASN A 368 -14.83 20.07 16.85
C ASN A 368 -14.47 19.79 15.37
N LEU A 369 -13.73 20.67 14.71
CA LEU A 369 -13.26 20.48 13.34
C LEU A 369 -11.87 19.84 13.30
N LEU A 370 -11.17 19.75 14.44
CA LEU A 370 -9.81 19.22 14.49
C LEU A 370 -9.69 17.81 13.89
N PRO A 371 -10.61 16.85 14.12
CA PRO A 371 -10.49 15.55 13.44
C PRO A 371 -10.46 15.64 11.92
N ALA A 372 -11.26 16.51 11.31
CA ALA A 372 -11.26 16.72 9.87
C ALA A 372 -9.96 17.42 9.40
N ILE A 373 -9.45 18.36 10.20
CA ILE A 373 -8.16 19.04 9.92
C ILE A 373 -7.01 18.03 10.04
N ILE A 374 -6.99 17.20 11.09
CA ILE A 374 -5.99 16.14 11.30
C ILE A 374 -6.00 15.17 10.12
N PHE A 375 -7.19 14.77 9.64
CA PHE A 375 -7.30 13.94 8.45
C PHE A 375 -6.62 14.57 7.23
N LEU A 376 -6.90 15.85 6.94
CA LEU A 376 -6.29 16.56 5.80
C LEU A 376 -4.77 16.71 5.94
N VAL A 377 -4.30 17.03 7.15
CA VAL A 377 -2.87 17.14 7.44
C VAL A 377 -2.19 15.79 7.26
N GLY A 378 -2.80 14.71 7.76
CA GLY A 378 -2.34 13.34 7.55
C GLY A 378 -2.26 12.99 6.06
N CYS A 379 -3.32 13.32 5.29
CA CYS A 379 -3.33 13.12 3.83
C CYS A 379 -2.17 13.85 3.14
N GLY A 380 -1.97 15.11 3.45
CA GLY A 380 -0.92 15.93 2.84
C GLY A 380 0.49 15.46 3.21
N LEU A 381 0.69 15.12 4.48
CA LEU A 381 1.99 14.65 4.98
C LEU A 381 2.33 13.27 4.40
N ALA A 382 1.42 12.31 4.45
CA ALA A 382 1.65 10.98 3.90
C ALA A 382 1.84 11.00 2.38
N PHE A 383 1.05 11.79 1.66
CA PHE A 383 1.24 12.00 0.23
C PHE A 383 2.63 12.54 -0.12
N SER A 384 3.13 13.49 0.67
CA SER A 384 4.42 14.14 0.42
C SER A 384 5.62 13.32 0.89
N THR A 385 5.45 12.45 1.88
CA THR A 385 6.52 11.61 2.43
C THR A 385 6.53 10.20 1.87
N GLY A 386 5.42 9.75 1.27
CA GLY A 386 5.26 8.39 0.77
C GLY A 386 5.27 7.33 1.86
N THR A 387 4.85 7.68 3.08
CA THR A 387 4.80 6.72 4.19
C THR A 387 3.67 7.01 5.15
N SER A 388 2.80 6.05 5.33
CA SER A 388 1.77 6.09 6.36
C SER A 388 2.40 5.99 7.76
N TRP A 389 3.37 5.10 7.94
CA TRP A 389 4.02 4.81 9.23
C TRP A 389 4.73 6.04 9.79
N GLY A 390 5.51 6.73 8.97
CA GLY A 390 6.16 7.99 9.35
C GLY A 390 5.16 9.07 9.71
N THR A 391 4.03 9.12 8.99
CA THR A 391 2.99 10.13 9.19
C THR A 391 2.27 9.93 10.52
N PHE A 392 1.73 8.74 10.78
CA PHE A 392 1.02 8.53 12.05
C PHE A 392 1.98 8.51 13.25
N GLY A 393 3.22 8.06 13.07
CA GLY A 393 4.26 8.11 14.10
C GLY A 393 4.53 9.53 14.63
N ILE A 394 4.39 10.53 13.76
CA ILE A 394 4.53 11.95 14.12
C ILE A 394 3.22 12.52 14.66
N LEU A 395 2.10 12.21 14.01
CA LEU A 395 0.83 12.87 14.30
C LEU A 395 0.11 12.30 15.54
N ILE A 396 0.23 11.01 15.85
CA ILE A 396 -0.44 10.42 17.02
C ILE A 396 -0.03 11.10 18.33
N PRO A 397 1.26 11.28 18.65
CA PRO A 397 1.66 12.02 19.86
C PRO A 397 1.05 13.43 19.92
N ILE A 398 1.00 14.13 18.79
CA ILE A 398 0.39 15.47 18.72
C ILE A 398 -1.11 15.41 19.03
N VAL A 399 -1.81 14.41 18.48
CA VAL A 399 -3.25 14.23 18.68
C VAL A 399 -3.55 13.89 20.15
N THR A 400 -2.71 13.05 20.78
CA THR A 400 -2.85 12.69 22.21
C THR A 400 -2.60 13.88 23.14
N ASP A 401 -1.72 14.82 22.76
CA ASP A 401 -1.46 16.04 23.50
C ASP A 401 -2.58 17.10 23.36
N VAL A 402 -3.25 17.11 22.22
CA VAL A 402 -4.30 18.11 21.89
C VAL A 402 -5.63 17.77 22.55
N PHE A 403 -6.00 16.49 22.64
CA PHE A 403 -7.28 16.06 23.16
C PHE A 403 -7.15 15.46 24.58
N PRO A 404 -8.07 15.78 25.52
CA PRO A 404 -8.12 15.10 26.81
C PRO A 404 -8.26 13.58 26.67
N ALA A 405 -7.61 12.82 27.55
CA ALA A 405 -7.59 11.34 27.49
C ALA A 405 -8.97 10.68 27.57
N ASP A 406 -9.93 11.31 28.25
CA ASP A 406 -11.31 10.85 28.39
C ASP A 406 -12.25 11.33 27.28
N SER A 407 -11.75 12.16 26.34
CA SER A 407 -12.54 12.72 25.26
C SER A 407 -12.79 11.74 24.13
N GLN A 408 -14.06 11.66 23.67
CA GLN A 408 -14.41 10.93 22.45
C GLN A 408 -13.67 11.50 21.20
N LEU A 409 -13.35 12.80 21.22
CA LEU A 409 -12.61 13.45 20.15
C LEU A 409 -11.17 12.95 20.05
N LEU A 410 -10.55 12.44 21.12
CA LEU A 410 -9.26 11.78 21.06
C LEU A 410 -9.33 10.56 20.15
N ILE A 411 -10.29 9.67 20.36
CA ILE A 411 -10.48 8.46 19.55
C ILE A 411 -10.74 8.82 18.08
N ILE A 412 -11.60 9.81 17.84
CA ILE A 412 -11.94 10.28 16.49
C ILE A 412 -10.70 10.94 15.84
N GLY A 413 -9.92 11.71 16.60
CA GLY A 413 -8.71 12.39 16.13
C GLY A 413 -7.61 11.40 15.76
N VAL A 414 -7.36 10.38 16.59
CA VAL A 414 -6.41 9.30 16.28
C VAL A 414 -6.87 8.53 15.04
N SER A 415 -8.14 8.20 14.95
CA SER A 415 -8.70 7.56 13.75
C SER A 415 -8.55 8.43 12.50
N ALA A 416 -8.78 9.73 12.60
CA ALA A 416 -8.59 10.68 11.51
C ALA A 416 -7.13 10.78 11.07
N CYS A 417 -6.19 10.75 12.03
CA CYS A 417 -4.76 10.69 11.77
C CYS A 417 -4.40 9.44 10.95
N LEU A 418 -4.81 8.27 11.44
CA LEU A 418 -4.56 6.99 10.80
C LEU A 418 -5.17 6.92 9.39
N ALA A 419 -6.43 7.34 9.26
CA ALA A 419 -7.14 7.37 7.98
C ALA A 419 -6.50 8.33 6.97
N GLY A 420 -6.05 9.51 7.44
CA GLY A 420 -5.35 10.48 6.61
C GLY A 420 -3.99 9.97 6.15
N ALA A 421 -3.26 9.30 7.05
CA ALA A 421 -1.98 8.68 6.73
C ALA A 421 -2.14 7.64 5.60
N VAL A 422 -3.11 6.72 5.70
CA VAL A 422 -3.38 5.73 4.65
C VAL A 422 -3.86 6.38 3.36
N MET A 423 -4.76 7.36 3.43
CA MET A 423 -5.26 8.03 2.23
C MET A 423 -4.14 8.71 1.43
N GLY A 424 -3.29 9.46 2.11
CA GLY A 424 -2.18 10.17 1.46
C GLY A 424 -1.17 9.20 0.84
N ASP A 425 -0.84 8.16 1.56
CA ASP A 425 0.04 7.08 1.12
C ASP A 425 -0.55 6.35 -0.10
N HIS A 426 -1.80 5.90 -0.01
CA HIS A 426 -2.54 5.17 -1.05
C HIS A 426 -2.64 5.90 -2.41
N CYS A 427 -2.34 7.18 -2.50
CA CYS A 427 -2.32 7.92 -3.77
C CYS A 427 -0.95 8.52 -4.10
N SER A 428 0.05 8.32 -3.26
CA SER A 428 1.39 8.87 -3.46
C SER A 428 2.21 8.03 -4.44
N PRO A 429 2.83 8.65 -5.46
CA PRO A 429 3.71 7.93 -6.38
C PRO A 429 5.06 7.51 -5.74
N ILE A 430 5.33 7.94 -4.53
CA ILE A 430 6.53 7.57 -3.77
C ILE A 430 6.21 6.63 -2.59
N SER A 431 4.95 6.18 -2.49
CA SER A 431 4.50 5.24 -1.46
C SER A 431 5.08 3.85 -1.70
N ASP A 432 5.58 3.27 -0.63
CA ASP A 432 6.10 1.90 -0.63
C ASP A 432 5.01 0.87 -0.92
N THR A 433 3.81 0.99 -0.32
CA THR A 433 2.68 0.08 -0.57
C THR A 433 2.14 0.19 -2.00
N THR A 434 2.00 1.41 -2.54
CA THR A 434 1.57 1.64 -3.93
C THR A 434 2.60 1.08 -4.93
N ILE A 435 3.91 1.19 -4.62
CA ILE A 435 4.99 0.57 -5.41
C ILE A 435 4.85 -0.95 -5.38
N MET A 436 4.62 -1.54 -4.20
CA MET A 436 4.46 -3.00 -4.05
C MET A 436 3.19 -3.52 -4.72
N ALA A 437 2.07 -2.81 -4.63
CA ALA A 437 0.84 -3.16 -5.33
C ALA A 437 1.04 -3.16 -6.86
N SER A 438 1.79 -2.17 -7.37
CA SER A 438 2.20 -2.12 -8.79
C SER A 438 3.04 -3.33 -9.17
N ALA A 439 4.03 -3.69 -8.34
CA ALA A 439 4.91 -4.83 -8.57
C ALA A 439 4.15 -6.15 -8.48
N GLY A 440 3.28 -6.33 -7.48
CA GLY A 440 2.42 -7.50 -7.32
C GLY A 440 1.49 -7.72 -8.50
N ALA A 441 0.86 -6.65 -8.98
CA ALA A 441 0.02 -6.69 -10.19
C ALA A 441 0.82 -6.76 -11.49
N GLN A 442 2.12 -6.51 -11.46
CA GLN A 442 2.96 -6.25 -12.66
C GLN A 442 2.36 -5.13 -13.53
N CYS A 443 1.94 -4.06 -12.89
CA CYS A 443 1.43 -2.86 -13.52
C CYS A 443 2.55 -1.82 -13.63
N ASP A 444 2.51 -1.00 -14.67
CA ASP A 444 3.31 0.24 -14.68
C ASP A 444 2.91 1.11 -13.49
N HIS A 445 3.89 1.56 -12.72
CA HIS A 445 3.65 2.24 -11.45
C HIS A 445 2.88 3.55 -11.63
N LEU A 446 3.24 4.36 -12.62
CA LEU A 446 2.53 5.63 -12.88
C LEU A 446 1.12 5.41 -13.44
N ASN A 447 0.91 4.36 -14.22
CA ASN A 447 -0.43 3.96 -14.64
C ASN A 447 -1.29 3.57 -13.43
N HIS A 448 -0.73 2.81 -12.49
CA HIS A 448 -1.42 2.50 -11.24
C HIS A 448 -1.78 3.78 -10.48
N VAL A 449 -0.80 4.63 -10.15
CA VAL A 449 -1.01 5.89 -9.42
C VAL A 449 -2.05 6.77 -10.10
N SER A 450 -1.86 7.07 -11.39
CA SER A 450 -2.75 7.99 -12.12
C SER A 450 -4.18 7.49 -12.26
N THR A 451 -4.38 6.18 -12.31
CA THR A 451 -5.71 5.56 -12.43
C THR A 451 -6.44 5.47 -11.10
N GLN A 452 -5.74 5.32 -9.98
CA GLN A 452 -6.38 5.22 -8.66
C GLN A 452 -6.67 6.56 -8.00
N ILE A 453 -5.92 7.63 -8.28
CA ILE A 453 -6.12 8.97 -7.69
C ILE A 453 -7.60 9.41 -7.69
N PRO A 454 -8.37 9.34 -8.79
CA PRO A 454 -9.77 9.75 -8.75
C PRO A 454 -10.63 8.93 -7.78
N TYR A 455 -10.32 7.66 -7.59
CA TYR A 455 -11.04 6.78 -6.67
C TYR A 455 -10.72 7.13 -5.23
N VAL A 456 -9.43 7.26 -4.92
CA VAL A 456 -8.94 7.67 -3.60
C VAL A 456 -9.50 9.03 -3.19
N LEU A 457 -9.43 10.04 -4.07
CA LEU A 457 -9.98 11.38 -3.80
C LEU A 457 -11.49 11.38 -3.58
N THR A 458 -12.23 10.51 -4.27
CA THR A 458 -13.68 10.37 -4.05
C THR A 458 -13.97 9.87 -2.63
N VAL A 459 -13.28 8.82 -2.20
CA VAL A 459 -13.45 8.28 -0.84
C VAL A 459 -12.93 9.25 0.21
N ALA A 460 -11.82 9.95 -0.07
CA ALA A 460 -11.27 10.98 0.82
C ALA A 460 -12.24 12.13 1.08
N ALA A 461 -12.91 12.62 0.04
CA ALA A 461 -13.91 13.67 0.18
C ALA A 461 -15.08 13.23 1.08
N ILE A 462 -15.57 12.00 0.92
CA ILE A 462 -16.62 11.43 1.76
C ILE A 462 -16.11 11.28 3.21
N SER A 463 -14.89 10.80 3.38
CA SER A 463 -14.26 10.62 4.70
C SER A 463 -14.09 11.97 5.41
N PHE A 464 -13.62 12.99 4.70
CA PHE A 464 -13.49 14.35 5.24
C PHE A 464 -14.83 14.88 5.77
N VAL A 465 -15.90 14.79 4.96
CA VAL A 465 -17.25 15.19 5.38
C VAL A 465 -17.70 14.39 6.61
N SER A 466 -17.40 13.10 6.66
CA SER A 466 -17.73 12.23 7.80
C SER A 466 -16.95 12.62 9.06
N TYR A 467 -15.69 13.05 8.97
CA TYR A 467 -14.93 13.57 10.11
C TYR A 467 -15.44 14.93 10.58
N VAL A 468 -15.89 15.80 9.67
CA VAL A 468 -16.59 17.03 10.07
C VAL A 468 -17.86 16.69 10.88
N ILE A 469 -18.69 15.77 10.40
CA ILE A 469 -19.90 15.34 11.10
C ILE A 469 -19.55 14.70 12.46
N ALA A 470 -18.54 13.81 12.49
CA ALA A 470 -18.12 13.12 13.69
C ALA A 470 -17.62 14.04 14.80
N GLY A 471 -16.96 15.14 14.44
CA GLY A 471 -16.54 16.15 15.42
C GLY A 471 -17.69 16.79 16.20
N PHE A 472 -18.88 16.87 15.60
CA PHE A 472 -20.06 17.44 16.26
C PHE A 472 -21.00 16.38 16.84
N VAL A 473 -21.22 15.26 16.12
CA VAL A 473 -22.24 14.25 16.50
C VAL A 473 -21.67 13.23 17.48
N GLN A 474 -20.40 12.87 17.38
CA GLN A 474 -19.68 11.93 18.26
C GLN A 474 -20.43 10.60 18.52
N ASN A 475 -21.28 10.17 17.60
CA ASN A 475 -21.99 8.90 17.63
C ASN A 475 -21.58 8.04 16.45
N VAL A 476 -20.87 6.94 16.74
CA VAL A 476 -20.27 6.07 15.72
C VAL A 476 -21.31 5.50 14.76
N TYR A 477 -22.45 5.05 15.26
CA TYR A 477 -23.48 4.42 14.41
C TYR A 477 -24.11 5.41 13.44
N ILE A 478 -24.41 6.62 13.90
CA ILE A 478 -24.98 7.69 13.06
C ILE A 478 -23.96 8.11 12.01
N CYS A 479 -22.72 8.37 12.41
CA CYS A 479 -21.67 8.81 11.49
C CYS A 479 -21.33 7.76 10.45
N LEU A 480 -21.22 6.48 10.83
CA LEU A 480 -21.01 5.37 9.90
C LEU A 480 -22.19 5.21 8.93
N ALA A 481 -23.42 5.24 9.43
CA ALA A 481 -24.59 5.12 8.57
C ALA A 481 -24.66 6.23 7.51
N ILE A 482 -24.40 7.48 7.92
CA ILE A 482 -24.34 8.62 6.99
C ILE A 482 -23.19 8.43 5.97
N GLY A 483 -21.97 8.07 6.41
CA GLY A 483 -20.81 7.92 5.53
C GLY A 483 -20.99 6.78 4.53
N VAL A 484 -21.51 5.62 4.96
CA VAL A 484 -21.86 4.51 4.07
C VAL A 484 -22.93 4.90 3.07
N ALA A 485 -23.99 5.59 3.52
CA ALA A 485 -25.04 6.09 2.63
C ALA A 485 -24.50 7.08 1.60
N LEU A 486 -23.61 8.00 1.99
CA LEU A 486 -22.92 8.93 1.08
C LEU A 486 -22.05 8.18 0.07
N THR A 487 -21.31 7.16 0.51
CA THR A 487 -20.46 6.34 -0.37
C THR A 487 -21.30 5.61 -1.41
N VAL A 488 -22.39 4.96 -1.00
CA VAL A 488 -23.29 4.26 -1.90
C VAL A 488 -24.00 5.22 -2.85
N ALA A 489 -24.50 6.35 -2.35
CA ALA A 489 -25.13 7.39 -3.19
C ALA A 489 -24.13 7.93 -4.24
N THR A 490 -22.87 8.19 -3.84
CA THR A 490 -21.82 8.64 -4.75
C THR A 490 -21.54 7.62 -5.85
N LEU A 491 -21.50 6.33 -5.53
CA LEU A 491 -21.34 5.26 -6.54
C LEU A 491 -22.50 5.29 -7.57
N PHE A 492 -23.75 5.44 -7.14
CA PHE A 492 -24.88 5.56 -8.07
C PHE A 492 -24.82 6.81 -8.94
N VAL A 493 -24.44 7.95 -8.36
CA VAL A 493 -24.29 9.21 -9.10
C VAL A 493 -23.17 9.10 -10.14
N LEU A 494 -22.01 8.56 -9.77
CA LEU A 494 -20.89 8.37 -10.67
C LEU A 494 -21.24 7.41 -11.81
N ARG A 495 -21.93 6.30 -11.50
CA ARG A 495 -22.42 5.36 -12.52
C ARG A 495 -23.35 6.04 -13.51
N ALA A 496 -24.34 6.79 -13.02
CA ALA A 496 -25.28 7.51 -13.88
C ALA A 496 -24.60 8.57 -14.76
N ALA A 497 -23.63 9.31 -14.19
CA ALA A 497 -22.86 10.32 -14.92
C ALA A 497 -21.97 9.69 -16.00
N THR A 498 -21.40 8.52 -15.73
CA THR A 498 -20.54 7.78 -16.69
C THR A 498 -21.36 7.19 -17.83
N SER A 499 -22.53 6.63 -17.55
CA SER A 499 -23.45 6.07 -18.54
C SER A 499 -24.01 7.14 -19.50
N ARG A 500 -24.39 8.33 -18.96
CA ARG A 500 -24.86 9.44 -19.80
C ARG A 500 -23.81 9.95 -20.79
N ARG A 501 -22.52 9.94 -20.42
CA ARG A 501 -21.44 10.37 -21.33
C ARG A 501 -21.20 9.38 -22.48
N GLU A 502 -21.57 8.13 -22.34
CA GLU A 502 -21.50 7.13 -23.42
C GLU A 502 -22.61 7.35 -24.43
N THR A 503 -23.81 7.65 -23.97
CA THR A 503 -24.98 7.89 -24.85
C THR A 503 -24.85 9.18 -25.68
N VAL A 504 -24.09 10.17 -25.21
CA VAL A 504 -23.87 11.45 -25.92
C VAL A 504 -22.73 11.36 -26.95
N LYS A 505 -21.84 10.33 -26.83
CA LYS A 505 -20.72 10.11 -27.76
C LYS A 505 -20.99 9.01 -28.80
N ALA A 506 -22.08 8.27 -28.68
CA ALA A 506 -22.61 7.32 -29.66
C ALA A 506 -23.62 8.03 -30.58
#